data_d78e440f5bfdb473e11b0b76d7ab545f
#
_entry.id   d78e440f5bfdb473e11b0b76d7ab545f
#
_cell.length_a   1.000
_cell.length_b   1.000
_cell.length_c   1.000
_cell.angle_alpha   90.00
_cell.angle_beta   90.00
_cell.angle_gamma   90.00
#
_symmetry.space_group_name_H-M   'P 1'
#
loop_
_entity.id
_entity.type
_entity.pdbx_description
1 polymer ?
#
loop_
_entity_poly.entity_id
_entity_poly.type
_entity_poly.pdbx_seq_one_letter_code
_entity_poly.pdbx_strand_id
1 'polypeptide(L)'
;IDGQIAHGDTFHDDRHPDLKADFILANPPFNISDWGGERLRDDPRWKYGVPPAGNANFAWVQHIVHHLAPAGVAGFVLANGSMSSNQSGEGEIRRNLIEADLVDCMVALPGQLFYSTQIPACLWFLARDRKNGKFRDRRGHVLFIDARKLGPLVDRTHRELTDEDIARIANTYHAWRGEKEAGEYADVPGFCKSAP
;
A
#
# COMPACT_ATOMS: atom_id res chain seq x y z
N ILE A 1 19.11 15.32 -6.22
CA ILE A 1 18.79 14.07 -5.50
C ILE A 1 20.05 13.24 -5.52
N ASP A 2 20.74 13.20 -4.38
CA ASP A 2 21.85 12.27 -4.14
C ASP A 2 21.25 10.91 -3.82
N GLY A 3 21.06 10.09 -4.83
CA GLY A 3 20.48 8.77 -4.63
C GLY A 3 21.37 7.68 -5.23
N GLN A 4 21.52 6.59 -4.53
CA GLN A 4 22.08 5.38 -5.10
C GLN A 4 21.02 4.75 -6.01
N ILE A 5 21.06 5.07 -7.30
CA ILE A 5 20.18 4.50 -8.31
C ILE A 5 20.93 3.40 -9.05
N ALA A 6 20.40 2.20 -9.03
CA ALA A 6 20.97 1.07 -9.74
C ALA A 6 19.90 0.43 -10.66
N HIS A 7 20.33 0.01 -11.85
CA HIS A 7 19.51 -0.76 -12.77
C HIS A 7 19.63 -2.25 -12.45
N GLY A 8 18.51 -2.95 -12.37
CA GLY A 8 18.47 -4.39 -12.11
C GLY A 8 17.04 -4.93 -12.02
N ASP A 9 16.92 -6.24 -11.96
CA ASP A 9 15.66 -6.92 -11.65
C ASP A 9 15.48 -6.92 -10.13
N THR A 10 14.51 -6.18 -9.64
CA THR A 10 14.26 -5.99 -8.20
C THR A 10 14.09 -7.30 -7.43
N PHE A 11 13.54 -8.33 -8.06
CA PHE A 11 13.32 -9.61 -7.38
C PHE A 11 14.53 -10.53 -7.45
N HIS A 12 15.21 -10.60 -8.61
CA HIS A 12 16.30 -11.56 -8.85
C HIS A 12 17.71 -10.98 -8.64
N ASP A 13 17.83 -9.65 -8.60
CA ASP A 13 19.10 -8.94 -8.47
C ASP A 13 18.89 -7.66 -7.66
N ASP A 14 18.53 -7.81 -6.39
CA ASP A 14 18.36 -6.69 -5.46
C ASP A 14 19.70 -5.98 -5.27
N ARG A 15 19.80 -4.77 -5.81
CA ARG A 15 21.02 -3.95 -5.76
C ARG A 15 21.25 -3.27 -4.41
N HIS A 16 20.30 -3.34 -3.51
CA HIS A 16 20.35 -2.70 -2.20
C HIS A 16 19.89 -3.63 -1.08
N PRO A 17 20.42 -4.87 -0.97
CA PRO A 17 19.85 -5.92 -0.10
C PRO A 17 19.83 -5.53 1.39
N ASP A 18 20.76 -4.71 1.82
CA ASP A 18 20.90 -4.29 3.24
C ASP A 18 20.18 -2.96 3.54
N LEU A 19 19.58 -2.32 2.54
CA LEU A 19 18.88 -1.05 2.73
C LEU A 19 17.69 -1.23 3.66
N LYS A 20 17.60 -0.37 4.68
CA LYS A 20 16.43 -0.21 5.54
C LYS A 20 16.03 1.27 5.52
N ALA A 21 14.88 1.54 4.92
CA ALA A 21 14.38 2.89 4.67
C ALA A 21 13.34 3.30 5.73
N ASP A 22 13.42 4.55 6.18
CA ASP A 22 12.41 5.15 7.05
C ASP A 22 11.13 5.46 6.29
N PHE A 23 11.26 5.80 4.99
CA PHE A 23 10.13 6.09 4.10
C PHE A 23 10.31 5.38 2.76
N ILE A 24 9.27 4.67 2.31
CA ILE A 24 9.20 4.07 0.98
C ILE A 24 7.97 4.59 0.26
N LEU A 25 8.16 5.16 -0.93
CA LEU A 25 7.08 5.46 -1.87
C LEU A 25 7.31 4.66 -3.15
N ALA A 26 6.30 3.93 -3.60
CA ALA A 26 6.42 3.08 -4.77
C ALA A 26 5.14 3.05 -5.62
N ASN A 27 5.34 2.94 -6.93
CA ASN A 27 4.30 2.63 -7.89
C ASN A 27 4.77 1.43 -8.71
N PRO A 28 4.72 0.22 -8.14
CA PRO A 28 5.15 -0.99 -8.84
C PRO A 28 4.21 -1.32 -10.00
N PRO A 29 4.66 -2.05 -11.01
CA PRO A 29 3.80 -2.47 -12.11
C PRO A 29 2.72 -3.45 -11.61
N PHE A 30 1.47 -3.26 -12.09
CA PHE A 30 0.32 -4.04 -11.63
C PHE A 30 0.25 -5.40 -12.32
N ASN A 31 -0.08 -6.44 -11.55
CA ASN A 31 -0.47 -7.77 -12.04
C ASN A 31 0.55 -8.42 -13.00
N ILE A 32 1.83 -8.25 -12.76
CA ILE A 32 2.86 -8.91 -13.56
C ILE A 32 2.80 -10.43 -13.34
N SER A 33 2.63 -11.20 -14.42
CA SER A 33 2.54 -12.66 -14.38
C SER A 33 3.89 -13.35 -14.50
N ASP A 34 4.75 -12.88 -15.39
CA ASP A 34 6.03 -13.52 -15.71
C ASP A 34 7.19 -12.89 -14.96
N TRP A 35 7.13 -12.90 -13.64
CA TRP A 35 8.15 -12.30 -12.77
C TRP A 35 9.19 -13.32 -12.25
N GLY A 36 9.10 -14.60 -12.69
CA GLY A 36 10.03 -15.67 -12.33
C GLY A 36 9.90 -16.15 -10.87
N GLY A 37 8.71 -16.04 -10.28
CA GLY A 37 8.46 -16.38 -8.88
C GLY A 37 8.75 -17.83 -8.50
N GLU A 38 8.71 -18.76 -9.47
CA GLU A 38 9.05 -20.18 -9.25
C GLU A 38 10.48 -20.37 -8.76
N ARG A 39 11.39 -19.48 -9.16
CA ARG A 39 12.82 -19.53 -8.78
C ARG A 39 13.09 -18.91 -7.42
N LEU A 40 12.10 -18.22 -6.85
CA LEU A 40 12.22 -17.44 -5.61
C LEU A 40 11.35 -18.00 -4.48
N ARG A 41 10.95 -19.29 -4.53
CA ARG A 41 10.05 -19.87 -3.51
C ARG A 41 10.62 -19.82 -2.10
N ASP A 42 11.94 -19.94 -1.96
CA ASP A 42 12.64 -19.96 -0.68
C ASP A 42 13.29 -18.59 -0.34
N ASP A 43 12.86 -17.52 -1.00
CA ASP A 43 13.40 -16.18 -0.77
C ASP A 43 13.07 -15.68 0.64
N PRO A 44 14.06 -15.17 1.40
CA PRO A 44 13.87 -14.74 2.78
C PRO A 44 12.92 -13.54 2.94
N ARG A 45 12.56 -12.86 1.86
CA ARG A 45 11.57 -11.77 1.86
C ARG A 45 10.13 -12.28 2.08
N TRP A 46 9.83 -13.54 1.75
CA TRP A 46 8.47 -14.10 1.79
C TRP A 46 8.02 -14.54 3.19
N LYS A 47 8.20 -13.66 4.19
CA LYS A 47 7.87 -13.95 5.59
C LYS A 47 6.38 -14.14 5.86
N TYR A 48 5.53 -13.60 5.00
CA TYR A 48 4.06 -13.64 5.17
C TYR A 48 3.38 -14.64 4.25
N GLY A 49 4.16 -15.38 3.48
CA GLY A 49 3.71 -16.42 2.56
C GLY A 49 4.35 -16.23 1.19
N VAL A 50 4.52 -17.34 0.45
CA VAL A 50 5.11 -17.31 -0.89
C VAL A 50 4.14 -16.65 -1.86
N PRO A 51 4.54 -15.56 -2.56
CA PRO A 51 3.68 -14.92 -3.54
C PRO A 51 3.35 -15.86 -4.71
N PRO A 52 2.16 -15.76 -5.30
CA PRO A 52 1.80 -16.57 -6.46
C PRO A 52 2.73 -16.30 -7.64
N ALA A 53 3.18 -17.37 -8.32
CA ALA A 53 4.02 -17.26 -9.50
C ALA A 53 3.35 -16.45 -10.64
N GLY A 54 2.03 -16.52 -10.74
CA GLY A 54 1.25 -15.79 -11.76
C GLY A 54 0.89 -14.35 -11.42
N ASN A 55 1.31 -13.79 -10.27
CA ASN A 55 1.03 -12.40 -9.92
C ASN A 55 2.04 -11.85 -8.90
N ALA A 56 2.76 -10.81 -9.27
CA ALA A 56 3.81 -10.20 -8.45
C ALA A 56 3.30 -9.20 -7.40
N ASN A 57 2.02 -8.88 -7.31
CA ASN A 57 1.53 -7.82 -6.41
C ASN A 57 2.02 -8.01 -4.97
N PHE A 58 1.88 -9.20 -4.40
CA PHE A 58 2.33 -9.49 -3.04
C PHE A 58 3.84 -9.78 -2.91
N ALA A 59 4.54 -10.01 -4.02
CA ALA A 59 6.00 -9.97 -4.03
C ALA A 59 6.50 -8.53 -3.83
N TRP A 60 5.89 -7.55 -4.49
CA TRP A 60 6.18 -6.13 -4.27
C TRP A 60 5.88 -5.71 -2.83
N VAL A 61 4.72 -6.09 -2.28
CA VAL A 61 4.38 -5.76 -0.89
C VAL A 61 5.43 -6.28 0.08
N GLN A 62 5.84 -7.55 -0.06
CA GLN A 62 6.80 -8.16 0.86
C GLN A 62 8.23 -7.66 0.64
N HIS A 63 8.61 -7.32 -0.60
CA HIS A 63 9.86 -6.64 -0.89
C HIS A 63 9.92 -5.27 -0.18
N ILE A 64 8.85 -4.47 -0.28
CA ILE A 64 8.72 -3.19 0.43
C ILE A 64 8.84 -3.40 1.95
N VAL A 65 8.12 -4.36 2.52
CA VAL A 65 8.22 -4.68 3.95
C VAL A 65 9.64 -5.08 4.33
N HIS A 66 10.32 -5.88 3.50
CA HIS A 66 11.70 -6.30 3.76
C HIS A 66 12.65 -5.10 3.91
N HIS A 67 12.46 -4.07 3.11
CA HIS A 67 13.28 -2.87 3.10
C HIS A 67 12.84 -1.76 4.08
N LEU A 68 11.75 -1.95 4.81
CA LEU A 68 11.36 -0.99 5.85
C LEU A 68 12.27 -1.09 7.08
N ALA A 69 12.72 0.07 7.56
CA ALA A 69 13.35 0.23 8.87
C ALA A 69 12.39 -0.14 10.01
N PRO A 70 12.88 -0.41 11.24
CA PRO A 70 12.04 -0.79 12.38
C PRO A 70 10.92 0.20 12.73
N ALA A 71 11.09 1.50 12.43
CA ALA A 71 10.07 2.53 12.58
C ALA A 71 9.59 3.09 11.22
N GLY A 72 9.91 2.39 10.13
CA GLY A 72 9.64 2.84 8.77
C GLY A 72 8.17 2.76 8.39
N VAL A 73 7.78 3.62 7.46
CA VAL A 73 6.46 3.66 6.85
C VAL A 73 6.56 3.58 5.33
N ALA A 74 5.58 2.95 4.70
CA ALA A 74 5.51 2.86 3.25
C ALA A 74 4.14 3.28 2.73
N GLY A 75 4.13 3.95 1.57
CA GLY A 75 2.93 4.21 0.78
C GLY A 75 3.16 3.73 -0.65
N PHE A 76 2.27 2.91 -1.18
CA PHE A 76 2.41 2.41 -2.55
C PHE A 76 1.06 2.13 -3.20
N VAL A 77 1.10 2.08 -4.54
CA VAL A 77 -0.08 1.87 -5.38
C VAL A 77 -0.14 0.43 -5.85
N LEU A 78 -1.30 -0.19 -5.78
CA LEU A 78 -1.59 -1.49 -6.39
C LEU A 78 -2.93 -1.46 -7.11
N ALA A 79 -3.19 -2.47 -7.96
CA ALA A 79 -4.51 -2.72 -8.50
C ALA A 79 -5.51 -2.97 -7.36
N ASN A 80 -6.72 -2.46 -7.47
CA ASN A 80 -7.76 -2.57 -6.43
C ASN A 80 -8.06 -4.02 -6.01
N GLY A 81 -7.90 -4.98 -6.93
CA GLY A 81 -8.04 -6.40 -6.64
C GLY A 81 -7.14 -6.90 -5.50
N SER A 82 -6.00 -6.25 -5.24
CA SER A 82 -5.11 -6.62 -4.13
C SER A 82 -5.78 -6.52 -2.76
N MET A 83 -6.82 -5.71 -2.62
CA MET A 83 -7.58 -5.57 -1.37
C MET A 83 -8.47 -6.76 -1.06
N SER A 84 -8.88 -7.54 -2.06
CA SER A 84 -9.93 -8.57 -1.91
C SER A 84 -9.62 -9.91 -2.58
N SER A 85 -8.62 -10.01 -3.46
CA SER A 85 -8.27 -11.27 -4.12
C SER A 85 -7.89 -12.35 -3.11
N ASN A 86 -8.42 -13.56 -3.35
CA ASN A 86 -8.08 -14.77 -2.61
C ASN A 86 -7.40 -15.82 -3.53
N GLN A 87 -7.04 -15.44 -4.75
CA GLN A 87 -6.43 -16.36 -5.71
C GLN A 87 -5.04 -16.78 -5.24
N SER A 88 -4.72 -18.04 -5.41
CA SER A 88 -3.38 -18.60 -5.25
C SER A 88 -2.66 -18.21 -3.93
N GLY A 89 -3.40 -18.07 -2.83
CA GLY A 89 -2.81 -17.75 -1.51
C GLY A 89 -2.69 -16.25 -1.19
N GLU A 90 -3.07 -15.33 -2.09
CA GLU A 90 -2.99 -13.88 -1.84
C GLU A 90 -3.80 -13.45 -0.60
N GLY A 91 -4.97 -14.06 -0.37
CA GLY A 91 -5.79 -13.79 0.81
C GLY A 91 -5.09 -14.15 2.12
N GLU A 92 -4.29 -15.22 2.12
CA GLU A 92 -3.52 -15.63 3.29
C GLU A 92 -2.35 -14.68 3.57
N ILE A 93 -1.62 -14.28 2.53
CA ILE A 93 -0.53 -13.29 2.68
C ILE A 93 -1.10 -11.99 3.24
N ARG A 94 -2.22 -11.51 2.69
CA ARG A 94 -2.89 -10.30 3.19
C ARG A 94 -3.30 -10.43 4.66
N ARG A 95 -3.89 -11.56 5.05
CA ARG A 95 -4.23 -11.85 6.44
C ARG A 95 -2.99 -11.79 7.33
N ASN A 96 -1.91 -12.47 6.94
CA ASN A 96 -0.67 -12.51 7.72
C ASN A 96 -0.04 -11.12 7.89
N LEU A 97 -0.13 -10.25 6.87
CA LEU A 97 0.31 -8.85 6.97
C LEU A 97 -0.54 -8.04 7.95
N ILE A 98 -1.85 -8.26 7.98
CA ILE A 98 -2.77 -7.61 8.91
C ILE A 98 -2.54 -8.12 10.34
N GLU A 99 -2.43 -9.43 10.54
CA GLU A 99 -2.16 -10.04 11.85
C GLU A 99 -0.78 -9.67 12.40
N ALA A 100 0.19 -9.39 11.51
CA ALA A 100 1.50 -8.84 11.88
C ALA A 100 1.44 -7.33 12.20
N ASP A 101 0.28 -6.73 12.19
CA ASP A 101 0.02 -5.32 12.51
C ASP A 101 0.78 -4.33 11.61
N LEU A 102 1.02 -4.68 10.36
CA LEU A 102 1.77 -3.87 9.40
C LEU A 102 0.88 -2.92 8.58
N VAL A 103 -0.37 -3.30 8.32
CA VAL A 103 -1.28 -2.51 7.47
C VAL A 103 -1.90 -1.38 8.29
N ASP A 104 -1.55 -0.14 7.96
CA ASP A 104 -2.01 1.05 8.68
C ASP A 104 -3.28 1.63 8.04
N CYS A 105 -3.27 1.84 6.73
CA CYS A 105 -4.41 2.38 6.00
C CYS A 105 -4.51 1.80 4.59
N MET A 106 -5.73 1.67 4.10
CA MET A 106 -6.03 1.28 2.72
C MET A 106 -7.02 2.27 2.12
N VAL A 107 -6.70 2.81 0.93
CA VAL A 107 -7.56 3.75 0.22
C VAL A 107 -7.97 3.16 -1.12
N ALA A 108 -9.25 2.92 -1.33
CA ALA A 108 -9.78 2.54 -2.63
C ALA A 108 -9.96 3.78 -3.49
N LEU A 109 -9.27 3.84 -4.63
CA LEU A 109 -9.31 4.95 -5.57
C LEU A 109 -10.29 4.69 -6.73
N PRO A 110 -10.79 5.73 -7.41
CA PRO A 110 -11.57 5.55 -8.62
C PRO A 110 -10.75 4.93 -9.75
N GLY A 111 -11.42 4.33 -10.71
CA GLY A 111 -10.78 4.00 -11.99
C GLY A 111 -10.47 5.26 -12.81
N GLN A 112 -9.77 5.06 -13.93
CA GLN A 112 -9.48 6.13 -14.89
C GLN A 112 -8.52 7.24 -14.37
N LEU A 113 -7.74 6.98 -13.30
CA LEU A 113 -6.73 7.92 -12.83
C LEU A 113 -5.40 7.83 -13.60
N PHE A 114 -5.17 6.74 -14.31
CA PHE A 114 -3.94 6.51 -15.07
C PHE A 114 -4.20 6.57 -16.57
N TYR A 115 -3.33 7.24 -17.31
CA TYR A 115 -3.42 7.33 -18.77
C TYR A 115 -3.27 5.97 -19.48
N SER A 116 -2.49 5.07 -18.91
CA SER A 116 -2.17 3.76 -19.49
C SER A 116 -3.17 2.66 -19.15
N THR A 117 -4.06 2.87 -18.18
CA THR A 117 -5.03 1.87 -17.73
C THR A 117 -6.25 2.52 -17.07
N GLN A 118 -7.40 1.92 -17.29
CA GLN A 118 -8.65 2.35 -16.63
C GLN A 118 -8.93 1.55 -15.34
N ILE A 119 -8.04 0.64 -14.96
CA ILE A 119 -8.21 -0.23 -13.78
C ILE A 119 -8.26 0.63 -12.52
N PRO A 120 -9.25 0.43 -11.62
CA PRO A 120 -9.23 1.06 -10.32
C PRO A 120 -7.99 0.64 -9.53
N ALA A 121 -7.35 1.61 -8.89
CA ALA A 121 -6.20 1.38 -8.04
C ALA A 121 -6.55 1.54 -6.56
N CYS A 122 -5.65 1.11 -5.69
CA CYS A 122 -5.72 1.38 -4.28
C CYS A 122 -4.36 1.81 -3.75
N LEU A 123 -4.37 2.56 -2.66
CA LEU A 123 -3.17 2.88 -1.90
C LEU A 123 -3.09 1.95 -0.70
N TRP A 124 -1.91 1.42 -0.48
CA TRP A 124 -1.53 0.71 0.74
C TRP A 124 -0.59 1.59 1.54
N PHE A 125 -0.90 1.77 2.82
CA PHE A 125 0.01 2.38 3.78
C PHE A 125 0.39 1.34 4.82
N LEU A 126 1.69 1.09 4.94
CA LEU A 126 2.26 0.18 5.93
C LEU A 126 3.05 0.98 6.97
N ALA A 127 3.03 0.53 8.21
CA ALA A 127 3.83 1.09 9.29
C ALA A 127 4.34 -0.01 10.20
N ARG A 128 5.66 -0.07 10.46
CA ARG A 128 6.24 -1.07 11.37
C ARG A 128 6.01 -0.75 12.83
N ASP A 129 6.04 0.53 13.20
CA ASP A 129 5.81 0.98 14.57
C ASP A 129 4.53 1.80 14.64
N ARG A 130 3.47 1.17 15.13
CA ARG A 130 2.14 1.77 15.24
C ARG A 130 1.84 2.26 16.66
N LYS A 131 2.83 2.13 17.58
CA LYS A 131 2.79 2.65 18.95
C LYS A 131 4.08 3.39 19.31
N ASN A 132 4.42 4.42 18.58
CA ASN A 132 5.69 5.14 18.71
C ASN A 132 5.64 6.36 19.66
N GLY A 133 4.54 6.61 20.32
CA GLY A 133 4.36 7.77 21.20
C GLY A 133 4.20 9.12 20.49
N LYS A 134 4.50 9.21 19.19
CA LYS A 134 4.30 10.40 18.37
C LYS A 134 2.85 10.55 17.90
N PHE A 135 2.21 9.44 17.63
CA PHE A 135 0.82 9.35 17.19
C PHE A 135 0.02 8.46 18.13
N ARG A 136 -1.31 8.45 18.00
CA ARG A 136 -2.12 7.54 18.80
C ARG A 136 -1.71 6.07 18.56
N ASP A 137 -1.92 5.21 19.55
CA ASP A 137 -1.75 3.77 19.39
C ASP A 137 -2.81 3.23 18.41
N ARG A 138 -2.37 2.69 17.26
CA ARG A 138 -3.23 2.22 16.18
C ARG A 138 -3.16 0.70 15.99
N ARG A 139 -2.45 0.01 16.88
CA ARG A 139 -2.29 -1.45 16.79
C ARG A 139 -3.65 -2.14 16.82
N GLY A 140 -3.76 -3.21 16.03
CA GLY A 140 -4.98 -4.00 15.89
C GLY A 140 -6.11 -3.32 15.11
N HIS A 141 -5.89 -2.16 14.49
CA HIS A 141 -6.90 -1.46 13.69
C HIS A 141 -6.35 -1.07 12.33
N VAL A 142 -7.15 -1.14 11.30
CA VAL A 142 -6.83 -0.66 9.96
C VAL A 142 -7.82 0.41 9.56
N LEU A 143 -7.34 1.53 9.03
CA LEU A 143 -8.20 2.54 8.43
C LEU A 143 -8.53 2.17 6.98
N PHE A 144 -9.80 2.14 6.64
CA PHE A 144 -10.28 2.02 5.25
C PHE A 144 -10.89 3.34 4.81
N ILE A 145 -10.50 3.82 3.61
CA ILE A 145 -11.05 5.02 2.98
C ILE A 145 -11.59 4.63 1.60
N ASP A 146 -12.86 4.88 1.35
CA ASP A 146 -13.51 4.68 0.05
C ASP A 146 -13.53 5.99 -0.74
N ALA A 147 -12.51 6.22 -1.53
CA ALA A 147 -12.38 7.37 -2.41
C ALA A 147 -12.87 7.12 -3.85
N ARG A 148 -13.53 5.97 -4.11
CA ARG A 148 -13.95 5.58 -5.48
C ARG A 148 -14.91 6.55 -6.15
N LYS A 149 -15.58 7.41 -5.39
CA LYS A 149 -16.51 8.42 -5.89
C LYS A 149 -15.88 9.80 -6.03
N LEU A 150 -14.61 9.97 -5.66
CA LEU A 150 -13.87 11.22 -5.78
C LEU A 150 -13.29 11.38 -7.19
N GLY A 151 -12.87 12.58 -7.50
CA GLY A 151 -12.28 12.95 -8.79
C GLY A 151 -13.32 13.11 -9.91
N PRO A 152 -13.52 14.33 -10.41
CA PRO A 152 -14.33 14.56 -11.59
C PRO A 152 -13.70 13.96 -12.83
N LEU A 153 -14.51 13.68 -13.86
CA LEU A 153 -14.01 13.41 -15.19
C LEU A 153 -13.50 14.70 -15.80
N VAL A 154 -12.23 14.74 -16.18
CA VAL A 154 -11.63 15.87 -16.90
C VAL A 154 -11.78 15.71 -18.41
N ASP A 155 -11.96 14.47 -18.88
CA ASP A 155 -12.35 14.14 -20.25
C ASP A 155 -13.22 12.87 -20.29
N ARG A 156 -13.43 12.29 -21.47
CA ARG A 156 -14.30 11.10 -21.66
C ARG A 156 -13.79 9.85 -20.95
N THR A 157 -12.50 9.77 -20.62
CA THR A 157 -11.82 8.54 -20.16
C THR A 157 -10.91 8.76 -18.97
N HIS A 158 -10.68 10.01 -18.55
CA HIS A 158 -9.72 10.34 -17.51
C HIS A 158 -10.35 11.11 -16.35
N ARG A 159 -9.95 10.76 -15.13
CA ARG A 159 -10.30 11.42 -13.87
C ARG A 159 -9.06 12.03 -13.26
N GLU A 160 -9.26 13.13 -12.56
CA GLU A 160 -8.23 13.70 -11.69
C GLU A 160 -8.81 13.94 -10.29
N LEU A 161 -8.01 13.63 -9.28
CA LEU A 161 -8.35 14.01 -7.90
C LEU A 161 -8.08 15.50 -7.75
N THR A 162 -9.05 16.25 -7.26
CA THR A 162 -8.86 17.65 -6.93
C THR A 162 -8.02 17.81 -5.67
N ASP A 163 -7.50 19.03 -5.42
CA ASP A 163 -6.77 19.33 -4.18
C ASP A 163 -7.66 19.08 -2.94
N GLU A 164 -8.96 19.34 -3.04
CA GLU A 164 -9.94 19.05 -1.99
C GLU A 164 -10.11 17.55 -1.75
N ASP A 165 -10.15 16.75 -2.83
CA ASP A 165 -10.21 15.29 -2.73
C ASP A 165 -8.98 14.73 -2.03
N ILE A 166 -7.80 15.20 -2.44
CA ILE A 166 -6.51 14.80 -1.86
C ILE A 166 -6.46 15.21 -0.38
N ALA A 167 -6.83 16.46 -0.08
CA ALA A 167 -6.87 16.98 1.29
C ALA A 167 -7.85 16.20 2.16
N ARG A 168 -9.01 15.83 1.64
CA ARG A 168 -10.00 15.03 2.36
C ARG A 168 -9.46 13.65 2.74
N ILE A 169 -8.79 12.95 1.81
CA ILE A 169 -8.15 11.66 2.07
C ILE A 169 -7.03 11.82 3.12
N ALA A 170 -6.13 12.79 2.89
CA ALA A 170 -4.98 13.03 3.77
C ALA A 170 -5.41 13.43 5.18
N ASN A 171 -6.32 14.38 5.32
CA ASN A 171 -6.81 14.85 6.64
C ASN A 171 -7.52 13.72 7.40
N THR A 172 -8.25 12.84 6.72
CA THR A 172 -8.87 11.67 7.35
C THR A 172 -7.81 10.74 7.96
N TYR A 173 -6.73 10.48 7.23
CA TYR A 173 -5.63 9.66 7.72
C TYR A 173 -4.86 10.35 8.87
N HIS A 174 -4.58 11.65 8.75
CA HIS A 174 -3.92 12.44 9.80
C HIS A 174 -4.76 12.50 11.09
N ALA A 175 -6.06 12.75 10.97
CA ALA A 175 -6.97 12.72 12.11
C ALA A 175 -7.01 11.33 12.77
N TRP A 176 -7.08 10.25 11.96
CA TRP A 176 -7.06 8.89 12.48
C TRP A 176 -5.76 8.54 13.20
N ARG A 177 -4.63 9.07 12.76
CA ARG A 177 -3.34 8.95 13.45
C ARG A 177 -3.26 9.78 14.74
N GLY A 178 -4.19 10.69 14.98
CA GLY A 178 -4.19 11.59 16.15
C GLY A 178 -3.19 12.73 16.03
N GLU A 179 -3.00 13.25 14.82
CA GLU A 179 -2.18 14.45 14.59
C GLU A 179 -2.93 15.71 15.06
N LYS A 180 -2.28 16.52 15.88
CA LYS A 180 -2.93 17.63 16.62
C LYS A 180 -3.67 18.63 15.74
N GLU A 181 -3.17 18.86 14.53
CA GLU A 181 -3.73 19.86 13.61
C GLU A 181 -4.85 19.31 12.72
N ALA A 182 -5.04 17.99 12.70
CA ALA A 182 -6.00 17.33 11.81
C ALA A 182 -7.41 17.17 12.40
N GLY A 183 -7.61 17.55 13.68
CA GLY A 183 -8.88 17.38 14.39
C GLY A 183 -9.14 15.95 14.86
N GLU A 184 -10.34 15.69 15.35
CA GLU A 184 -10.74 14.38 15.83
C GLU A 184 -11.23 13.49 14.68
N TYR A 185 -10.84 12.22 14.72
CA TYR A 185 -11.31 11.22 13.78
C TYR A 185 -12.69 10.67 14.19
N ALA A 186 -13.56 10.54 13.22
CA ALA A 186 -14.80 9.79 13.33
C ALA A 186 -15.03 8.95 12.05
N ASP A 187 -15.63 7.79 12.20
CA ASP A 187 -16.09 7.01 11.05
C ASP A 187 -17.14 7.79 10.26
N VAL A 188 -17.02 7.81 8.94
CA VAL A 188 -17.97 8.46 8.05
C VAL A 188 -18.62 7.41 7.15
N PRO A 189 -19.93 7.13 7.30
CA PRO A 189 -20.62 6.13 6.48
C PRO A 189 -20.43 6.38 4.99
N GLY A 190 -20.02 5.34 4.26
CA GLY A 190 -19.76 5.39 2.83
C GLY A 190 -18.48 6.12 2.41
N PHE A 191 -17.62 6.52 3.37
CA PHE A 191 -16.33 7.13 3.05
C PHE A 191 -15.16 6.53 3.85
N CYS A 192 -15.20 6.49 5.16
CA CYS A 192 -14.10 5.92 5.93
C CYS A 192 -14.57 5.15 7.16
N LYS A 193 -13.78 4.13 7.53
CA LYS A 193 -14.01 3.33 8.72
C LYS A 193 -12.70 2.80 9.30
N SER A 194 -12.54 2.91 10.62
CA SER A 194 -11.52 2.19 11.38
C SER A 194 -12.07 0.82 11.76
N ALA A 195 -11.43 -0.26 11.32
CA ALA A 195 -11.82 -1.64 11.60
C ALA A 195 -10.76 -2.33 12.46
N PRO A 196 -11.18 -3.17 13.47
CA PRO A 196 -10.28 -4.00 14.26
C PRO A 196 -9.77 -5.20 13.45
#